data_63271bf39bc7e10178038da7677e10fb
#
_entry.id   63271bf39bc7e10178038da7677e10fb
#
_cell.length_a   1.000
_cell.length_b   1.000
_cell.length_c   1.000
_cell.angle_alpha   90.00
_cell.angle_beta   90.00
_cell.angle_gamma   90.00
#
_symmetry.space_group_name_H-M   'P 1'
#
loop_
_entity.id
_entity.type
_entity.pdbx_description
1 polymer ?
#
loop_
_entity_poly.entity_id
_entity_poly.type
_entity_poly.pdbx_seq_one_letter_code
_entity_poly.pdbx_strand_id
1 'polypeptide(L)'
;MYDRNILIEQTDPEIFAAIQAENVRQEQHIELIASENYASPAVMAAQGTQLTNKYAEGYPGKRYYGGCEYVDIAEQLAIDRVKQIFGADCANVQPHCGASANEAVFLAFLKPGDTIMGMSLAEGGHLTHGMPLNISGKWFNVVSYGLNDKEEIDYDAMERKAHESKPKLIIAGASAYSLRIDFERFAKVAKDVGAIFMVDMAHYAGLIAAGVYPNPVPHADIVTSTTHKSLRGPRGGIILMKAQHEKAINSAIFPGLQGGPLMHVIAAKAVAFKEALAPEFKIYQQQVLANARIIAETLTERGLRIVSGRTESHVMLVDLRAKGITGKEAEAVLGAAHMTINKNAIPNDPEKPMVTSGVRIGTPALTTRGFKDVEARMTANLIADVLDNPRDTANIDAVRAKVNALTARFPVYK
;
A
#
# COMPACT_ATOMS: atom_id res chain seq x y z
N MET A 1 30.20 -10.03 -25.92
CA MET A 1 29.93 -8.61 -25.53
C MET A 1 28.48 -8.32 -25.86
N TYR A 2 27.73 -7.75 -24.94
CA TYR A 2 26.30 -7.45 -25.16
C TYR A 2 26.16 -6.19 -26.00
N ASP A 3 25.23 -6.21 -26.97
CA ASP A 3 24.79 -4.99 -27.66
C ASP A 3 23.79 -4.23 -26.72
N ARG A 4 24.10 -2.97 -26.45
CA ARG A 4 23.25 -2.09 -25.62
C ARG A 4 21.89 -1.75 -26.25
N ASN A 5 21.80 -1.91 -27.58
CA ASN A 5 20.60 -1.53 -28.34
C ASN A 5 19.66 -2.70 -28.57
N ILE A 6 20.02 -3.91 -28.07
CA ILE A 6 19.16 -5.07 -28.26
C ILE A 6 17.89 -4.90 -27.38
N LEU A 7 16.74 -5.06 -28.01
CA LEU A 7 15.45 -4.89 -27.36
C LEU A 7 14.94 -6.23 -26.80
N ILE A 8 14.03 -6.15 -25.83
CA ILE A 8 13.36 -7.33 -25.25
C ILE A 8 12.69 -8.16 -26.35
N GLU A 9 12.01 -7.48 -27.29
CA GLU A 9 11.34 -8.14 -28.43
C GLU A 9 12.27 -9.03 -29.25
N GLN A 10 13.53 -8.62 -29.42
CA GLN A 10 14.54 -9.37 -30.16
C GLN A 10 15.11 -10.54 -29.36
N THR A 11 15.13 -10.42 -28.02
CA THR A 11 15.70 -11.44 -27.14
C THR A 11 14.67 -12.47 -26.69
N ASP A 12 13.45 -11.99 -26.37
CA ASP A 12 12.36 -12.83 -25.83
C ASP A 12 10.99 -12.22 -26.27
N PRO A 13 10.54 -12.59 -27.48
CA PRO A 13 9.28 -12.09 -28.02
C PRO A 13 8.05 -12.51 -27.20
N GLU A 14 8.10 -13.63 -26.46
CA GLU A 14 6.99 -14.12 -25.62
C GLU A 14 6.80 -13.20 -24.40
N ILE A 15 7.88 -12.88 -23.70
CA ILE A 15 7.86 -11.92 -22.58
C ILE A 15 7.51 -10.53 -23.08
N PHE A 16 8.02 -10.11 -24.24
CA PHE A 16 7.66 -8.83 -24.84
C PHE A 16 6.14 -8.73 -25.10
N ALA A 17 5.55 -9.78 -25.69
CA ALA A 17 4.10 -9.83 -25.93
C ALA A 17 3.28 -9.74 -24.62
N ALA A 18 3.71 -10.42 -23.55
CA ALA A 18 3.06 -10.33 -22.25
C ALA A 18 3.13 -8.90 -21.65
N ILE A 19 4.29 -8.24 -21.76
CA ILE A 19 4.47 -6.85 -21.33
C ILE A 19 3.54 -5.92 -22.11
N GLN A 20 3.47 -6.07 -23.44
CA GLN A 20 2.59 -5.25 -24.26
C GLN A 20 1.12 -5.47 -23.94
N ALA A 21 0.70 -6.71 -23.70
CA ALA A 21 -0.68 -7.02 -23.30
C ALA A 21 -1.03 -6.34 -21.96
N GLU A 22 -0.13 -6.35 -20.98
CA GLU A 22 -0.33 -5.65 -19.71
C GLU A 22 -0.34 -4.13 -19.86
N ASN A 23 0.51 -3.57 -20.72
CA ASN A 23 0.47 -2.14 -21.04
C ASN A 23 -0.89 -1.73 -21.61
N VAL A 24 -1.45 -2.52 -22.54
CA VAL A 24 -2.77 -2.29 -23.12
C VAL A 24 -3.86 -2.40 -22.04
N ARG A 25 -3.78 -3.41 -21.17
CA ARG A 25 -4.73 -3.58 -20.05
C ARG A 25 -4.73 -2.34 -19.15
N GLN A 26 -3.56 -1.88 -18.72
CA GLN A 26 -3.44 -0.70 -17.84
C GLN A 26 -4.01 0.57 -18.49
N GLU A 27 -3.83 0.75 -19.79
CA GLU A 27 -4.41 1.89 -20.51
C GLU A 27 -5.93 1.80 -20.65
N GLN A 28 -6.49 0.62 -20.86
CA GLN A 28 -7.92 0.42 -21.11
C GLN A 28 -8.74 0.32 -19.84
N HIS A 29 -8.17 -0.13 -18.71
CA HIS A 29 -8.90 -0.33 -17.47
C HIS A 29 -8.86 0.90 -16.56
N ILE A 30 -9.94 1.12 -15.80
CA ILE A 30 -9.90 1.98 -14.62
C ILE A 30 -9.37 1.13 -13.45
N GLU A 31 -8.17 1.43 -12.99
CA GLU A 31 -7.55 0.75 -11.86
C GLU A 31 -8.08 1.32 -10.53
N LEU A 32 -8.70 0.47 -9.73
CA LEU A 32 -9.35 0.80 -8.46
C LEU A 32 -8.82 -0.04 -7.30
N ILE A 33 -7.82 -0.88 -7.50
CA ILE A 33 -7.16 -1.59 -6.41
C ILE A 33 -6.40 -0.57 -5.55
N ALA A 34 -6.80 -0.44 -4.27
CA ALA A 34 -6.29 0.59 -3.36
C ALA A 34 -4.78 0.53 -3.10
N SER A 35 -4.15 -0.61 -3.36
CA SER A 35 -2.71 -0.84 -3.21
C SER A 35 -1.91 -0.71 -4.51
N GLU A 36 -2.54 -0.28 -5.59
CA GLU A 36 -1.88 -0.09 -6.88
C GLU A 36 -1.78 1.38 -7.27
N ASN A 37 -0.77 1.68 -8.09
CA ASN A 37 -0.53 2.99 -8.65
C ASN A 37 0.36 2.88 -9.90
N TYR A 38 0.46 3.95 -10.66
CA TYR A 38 1.34 4.04 -11.83
C TYR A 38 2.61 4.80 -11.47
N ALA A 39 3.75 4.11 -11.52
CA ALA A 39 5.05 4.75 -11.32
C ALA A 39 5.39 5.66 -12.51
N SER A 40 6.10 6.75 -12.25
CA SER A 40 6.54 7.65 -13.33
C SER A 40 7.53 6.97 -14.30
N PRO A 41 7.63 7.45 -15.56
CA PRO A 41 8.66 6.95 -16.48
C PRO A 41 10.07 7.06 -15.90
N ALA A 42 10.38 8.10 -15.11
CA ALA A 42 11.68 8.27 -14.47
C ALA A 42 11.95 7.20 -13.41
N VAL A 43 10.94 6.82 -12.61
CA VAL A 43 11.04 5.73 -11.64
C VAL A 43 11.28 4.39 -12.36
N MET A 44 10.55 4.11 -13.45
CA MET A 44 10.74 2.88 -14.24
C MET A 44 12.11 2.84 -14.91
N ALA A 45 12.56 3.96 -15.47
CA ALA A 45 13.89 4.06 -16.11
C ALA A 45 15.01 3.79 -15.11
N ALA A 46 14.90 4.29 -13.86
CA ALA A 46 15.89 4.05 -12.84
C ALA A 46 16.04 2.56 -12.50
N GLN A 47 14.95 1.79 -12.55
CA GLN A 47 14.97 0.34 -12.31
C GLN A 47 15.65 -0.43 -13.44
N GLY A 48 15.63 0.07 -14.68
CA GLY A 48 16.26 -0.54 -15.85
C GLY A 48 17.76 -0.20 -16.00
N THR A 49 18.40 0.41 -14.99
CA THR A 49 19.80 0.85 -15.08
C THR A 49 20.81 -0.24 -14.76
N GLN A 50 22.08 0.02 -15.13
CA GLN A 50 23.22 -0.86 -14.82
C GLN A 50 23.51 -1.01 -13.31
N LEU A 51 22.85 -0.24 -12.44
CA LEU A 51 22.94 -0.40 -10.99
C LEU A 51 22.52 -1.80 -10.53
N THR A 52 21.72 -2.51 -11.32
CA THR A 52 21.36 -3.92 -11.07
C THR A 52 22.57 -4.86 -11.01
N ASN A 53 23.69 -4.50 -11.64
CA ASN A 53 24.90 -5.32 -11.70
C ASN A 53 25.76 -5.21 -10.42
N LYS A 54 25.51 -4.18 -9.58
CA LYS A 54 26.39 -3.88 -8.45
C LYS A 54 25.99 -4.59 -7.19
N TYR A 55 26.91 -5.40 -6.63
CA TYR A 55 26.80 -6.02 -5.32
C TYR A 55 27.25 -5.05 -4.23
N ALA A 56 26.38 -4.66 -3.30
CA ALA A 56 26.61 -3.59 -2.35
C ALA A 56 26.17 -3.93 -0.91
N GLU A 57 26.53 -5.13 -0.40
CA GLU A 57 26.27 -5.51 1.00
C GLU A 57 26.89 -4.52 1.97
N GLY A 58 26.17 -4.26 3.04
CA GLY A 58 26.49 -3.21 4.02
C GLY A 58 25.70 -1.92 3.75
N TYR A 59 26.25 -0.80 4.12
CA TYR A 59 25.61 0.52 4.11
C TYR A 59 26.54 1.58 3.50
N PRO A 60 26.04 2.76 3.07
CA PRO A 60 26.88 3.83 2.52
C PRO A 60 28.11 4.10 3.37
N GLY A 61 29.29 4.11 2.74
CA GLY A 61 30.58 4.28 3.40
C GLY A 61 31.08 3.08 4.23
N LYS A 62 30.28 2.00 4.36
CA LYS A 62 30.60 0.79 5.13
C LYS A 62 30.19 -0.46 4.37
N ARG A 63 30.67 -0.61 3.13
CA ARG A 63 30.37 -1.76 2.27
C ARG A 63 31.38 -2.89 2.46
N TYR A 64 30.92 -4.10 2.20
CA TYR A 64 31.77 -5.29 2.17
C TYR A 64 32.52 -5.47 0.83
N TYR A 65 32.15 -4.71 -0.20
CA TYR A 65 32.70 -4.79 -1.56
C TYR A 65 33.23 -3.44 -2.03
N GLY A 66 34.29 -3.45 -2.86
CA GLY A 66 34.78 -2.25 -3.52
C GLY A 66 33.89 -1.75 -4.65
N GLY A 67 34.16 -0.53 -5.17
CA GLY A 67 33.43 0.06 -6.31
C GLY A 67 32.01 0.51 -5.97
N CYS A 68 31.74 0.93 -4.74
CA CYS A 68 30.42 1.33 -4.25
C CYS A 68 30.22 2.86 -4.18
N GLU A 69 31.18 3.65 -4.58
CA GLU A 69 31.16 5.11 -4.47
C GLU A 69 29.91 5.77 -5.10
N TYR A 70 29.40 5.25 -6.21
CA TYR A 70 28.22 5.80 -6.88
C TYR A 70 26.90 5.23 -6.36
N VAL A 71 26.87 3.95 -5.98
CA VAL A 71 25.67 3.37 -5.36
C VAL A 71 25.46 3.91 -3.95
N ASP A 72 26.53 4.30 -3.25
CA ASP A 72 26.44 5.00 -1.95
C ASP A 72 25.71 6.34 -2.10
N ILE A 73 25.97 7.08 -3.18
CA ILE A 73 25.26 8.34 -3.49
C ILE A 73 23.77 8.05 -3.68
N ALA A 74 23.42 7.02 -4.46
CA ALA A 74 22.02 6.67 -4.71
C ALA A 74 21.27 6.28 -3.43
N GLU A 75 21.88 5.46 -2.58
CA GLU A 75 21.26 5.06 -1.32
C GLU A 75 21.18 6.22 -0.33
N GLN A 76 22.23 7.04 -0.20
CA GLN A 76 22.22 8.20 0.67
C GLN A 76 21.13 9.21 0.26
N LEU A 77 20.98 9.47 -1.04
CA LEU A 77 19.89 10.32 -1.55
C LEU A 77 18.49 9.78 -1.20
N ALA A 78 18.30 8.46 -1.27
CA ALA A 78 17.03 7.84 -0.87
C ALA A 78 16.79 8.01 0.63
N ILE A 79 17.80 7.78 1.46
CA ILE A 79 17.72 7.95 2.92
C ILE A 79 17.39 9.40 3.28
N ASP A 80 18.14 10.36 2.75
CA ASP A 80 17.97 11.78 3.09
C ASP A 80 16.60 12.30 2.68
N ARG A 81 16.13 11.94 1.47
CA ARG A 81 14.83 12.35 0.96
C ARG A 81 13.67 11.77 1.74
N VAL A 82 13.72 10.48 2.10
CA VAL A 82 12.63 9.87 2.86
C VAL A 82 12.58 10.38 4.30
N LYS A 83 13.72 10.67 4.91
CA LYS A 83 13.80 11.37 6.20
C LYS A 83 13.17 12.76 6.12
N GLN A 84 13.46 13.52 5.07
CA GLN A 84 12.89 14.85 4.85
C GLN A 84 11.36 14.80 4.67
N ILE A 85 10.84 13.82 3.90
CA ILE A 85 9.40 13.67 3.64
C ILE A 85 8.63 13.46 4.94
N PHE A 86 9.11 12.58 5.81
CA PHE A 86 8.34 12.13 6.99
C PHE A 86 8.80 12.75 8.32
N GLY A 87 9.94 13.45 8.33
CA GLY A 87 10.54 14.02 9.56
C GLY A 87 11.15 12.94 10.47
N ALA A 88 11.73 11.88 9.91
CA ALA A 88 12.31 10.77 10.67
C ALA A 88 13.77 11.04 11.07
N ASP A 89 14.21 10.53 12.24
CA ASP A 89 15.61 10.62 12.67
C ASP A 89 16.52 9.79 11.77
N CYS A 90 16.13 8.52 11.52
CA CYS A 90 16.85 7.55 10.73
C CYS A 90 15.94 6.79 9.76
N ALA A 91 16.52 6.28 8.68
CA ALA A 91 15.80 5.50 7.69
C ALA A 91 16.66 4.36 7.10
N ASN A 92 16.03 3.22 6.83
CA ASN A 92 16.60 2.13 6.05
C ASN A 92 15.75 1.95 4.78
N VAL A 93 16.40 2.03 3.62
CA VAL A 93 15.75 1.95 2.29
C VAL A 93 16.01 0.64 1.56
N GLN A 94 16.66 -0.31 2.22
CA GLN A 94 17.05 -1.60 1.64
C GLN A 94 15.94 -2.68 1.64
N PRO A 95 14.85 -2.64 2.45
CA PRO A 95 13.85 -3.69 2.40
C PRO A 95 13.32 -3.92 0.97
N HIS A 96 13.28 -5.19 0.54
CA HIS A 96 12.83 -5.58 -0.79
C HIS A 96 11.32 -5.38 -0.96
N CYS A 97 10.55 -5.48 0.12
CA CYS A 97 9.11 -5.24 0.14
C CYS A 97 8.64 -4.82 1.55
N GLY A 98 7.35 -4.50 1.69
CA GLY A 98 6.77 -4.19 3.00
C GLY A 98 6.82 -5.35 4.00
N ALA A 99 6.64 -6.59 3.53
CA ALA A 99 6.76 -7.77 4.39
C ALA A 99 8.17 -7.89 4.99
N SER A 100 9.22 -7.76 4.15
CA SER A 100 10.62 -7.77 4.62
C SER A 100 10.92 -6.63 5.60
N ALA A 101 10.30 -5.46 5.41
CA ALA A 101 10.43 -4.35 6.36
C ALA A 101 9.82 -4.72 7.73
N ASN A 102 8.63 -5.32 7.74
CA ASN A 102 7.97 -5.76 8.97
C ASN A 102 8.73 -6.90 9.64
N GLU A 103 9.21 -7.89 8.87
CA GLU A 103 10.00 -9.02 9.38
C GLU A 103 11.33 -8.55 10.01
N ALA A 104 11.97 -7.53 9.45
CA ALA A 104 13.16 -6.95 10.04
C ALA A 104 12.89 -6.31 11.42
N VAL A 105 11.74 -5.67 11.60
CA VAL A 105 11.31 -5.17 12.91
C VAL A 105 11.10 -6.34 13.88
N PHE A 106 10.45 -7.40 13.45
CA PHE A 106 10.25 -8.59 14.27
C PHE A 106 11.59 -9.22 14.67
N LEU A 107 12.49 -9.38 13.72
CA LEU A 107 13.82 -9.93 13.99
C LEU A 107 14.65 -9.08 14.95
N ALA A 108 14.51 -7.74 14.88
CA ALA A 108 15.25 -6.82 15.72
C ALA A 108 14.80 -6.84 17.18
N PHE A 109 13.49 -7.05 17.45
CA PHE A 109 12.92 -6.80 18.78
C PHE A 109 12.21 -7.97 19.41
N LEU A 110 11.92 -9.04 18.67
CA LEU A 110 11.11 -10.17 19.12
C LEU A 110 11.86 -11.49 19.04
N LYS A 111 11.37 -12.45 19.80
CA LYS A 111 11.74 -13.87 19.74
C LYS A 111 10.50 -14.69 19.43
N PRO A 112 10.63 -15.85 18.78
CA PRO A 112 9.51 -16.80 18.65
C PRO A 112 8.83 -17.06 20.01
N GLY A 113 7.50 -17.01 20.02
CA GLY A 113 6.69 -17.13 21.23
C GLY A 113 6.39 -15.80 21.94
N ASP A 114 7.00 -14.69 21.56
CA ASP A 114 6.61 -13.38 22.08
C ASP A 114 5.19 -13.00 21.65
N THR A 115 4.51 -12.17 22.46
CA THR A 115 3.17 -11.69 22.14
C THR A 115 3.25 -10.41 21.32
N ILE A 116 2.51 -10.36 20.22
CA ILE A 116 2.30 -9.18 19.40
C ILE A 116 0.82 -8.80 19.37
N MET A 117 0.52 -7.53 19.18
CA MET A 117 -0.84 -7.06 18.97
C MET A 117 -0.93 -6.36 17.61
N GLY A 118 -1.94 -6.71 16.81
CA GLY A 118 -2.20 -6.13 15.50
C GLY A 118 -3.69 -6.11 15.15
N MET A 119 -4.07 -5.38 14.11
CA MET A 119 -5.45 -5.36 13.62
C MET A 119 -5.84 -6.72 13.02
N SER A 120 -7.03 -7.21 13.36
CA SER A 120 -7.60 -8.41 12.76
C SER A 120 -7.65 -8.34 11.24
N LEU A 121 -7.22 -9.41 10.56
CA LEU A 121 -7.28 -9.48 9.08
C LEU A 121 -8.71 -9.32 8.56
N ALA A 122 -9.69 -9.91 9.27
CA ALA A 122 -11.11 -9.84 8.90
C ALA A 122 -11.69 -8.42 9.00
N GLU A 123 -11.03 -7.53 9.75
CA GLU A 123 -11.47 -6.16 10.01
C GLU A 123 -10.56 -5.12 9.35
N GLY A 124 -9.66 -5.55 8.47
CA GLY A 124 -8.86 -4.65 7.63
C GLY A 124 -7.35 -4.68 7.89
N GLY A 125 -6.84 -5.53 8.79
CA GLY A 125 -5.42 -5.72 9.03
C GLY A 125 -4.64 -6.23 7.80
N HIS A 126 -3.31 -6.25 7.90
CA HIS A 126 -2.44 -6.82 6.88
C HIS A 126 -2.02 -8.26 7.25
N LEU A 127 -1.64 -9.06 6.26
CA LEU A 127 -1.17 -10.45 6.46
C LEU A 127 -0.04 -10.53 7.51
N THR A 128 0.90 -9.58 7.47
CA THR A 128 2.05 -9.53 8.37
C THR A 128 1.73 -9.00 9.78
N HIS A 129 0.46 -8.73 10.10
CA HIS A 129 0.03 -8.29 11.42
C HIS A 129 -0.51 -9.44 12.29
N GLY A 130 -0.14 -10.69 11.99
CA GLY A 130 -0.49 -11.86 12.80
C GLY A 130 -1.39 -12.87 12.12
N MET A 131 -1.54 -12.83 10.79
CA MET A 131 -2.32 -13.85 10.06
C MET A 131 -1.68 -15.23 10.24
N PRO A 132 -2.46 -16.29 10.57
CA PRO A 132 -1.92 -17.59 11.00
C PRO A 132 -0.97 -18.29 10.00
N LEU A 133 -1.15 -18.06 8.69
CA LEU A 133 -0.27 -18.64 7.66
C LEU A 133 0.99 -17.81 7.40
N ASN A 134 1.01 -16.55 7.87
CA ASN A 134 2.18 -15.67 7.76
C ASN A 134 3.20 -15.98 8.87
N ILE A 135 4.47 -15.63 8.65
CA ILE A 135 5.52 -15.72 9.67
C ILE A 135 5.09 -15.08 10.99
N SER A 136 4.42 -13.92 10.95
CA SER A 136 3.95 -13.23 12.14
C SER A 136 2.97 -14.05 12.97
N GLY A 137 2.06 -14.78 12.33
CA GLY A 137 1.13 -15.69 13.02
C GLY A 137 1.72 -17.05 13.40
N LYS A 138 2.81 -17.46 12.72
CA LYS A 138 3.47 -18.74 13.02
C LYS A 138 4.48 -18.64 14.16
N TRP A 139 5.13 -17.50 14.31
CA TRP A 139 6.22 -17.32 15.27
C TRP A 139 5.77 -16.68 16.58
N PHE A 140 4.67 -15.90 16.56
CA PHE A 140 4.26 -15.09 17.69
C PHE A 140 2.88 -15.47 18.22
N ASN A 141 2.66 -15.20 19.50
CA ASN A 141 1.33 -15.21 20.10
C ASN A 141 0.60 -13.93 19.69
N VAL A 142 -0.46 -14.08 18.91
CA VAL A 142 -1.17 -12.94 18.32
C VAL A 142 -2.40 -12.58 19.14
N VAL A 143 -2.48 -11.32 19.56
CA VAL A 143 -3.66 -10.70 20.12
C VAL A 143 -4.20 -9.68 19.13
N SER A 144 -5.44 -9.85 18.68
CA SER A 144 -6.03 -8.95 17.70
C SER A 144 -6.92 -7.91 18.36
N TYR A 145 -6.78 -6.66 17.91
CA TYR A 145 -7.81 -5.63 18.10
C TYR A 145 -8.68 -5.53 16.84
N GLY A 146 -9.85 -4.94 16.98
CA GLY A 146 -10.83 -4.87 15.91
C GLY A 146 -11.62 -3.57 15.92
N LEU A 147 -12.81 -3.64 15.33
CA LEU A 147 -13.72 -2.51 15.17
C LEU A 147 -14.87 -2.58 16.20
N ASN A 148 -15.42 -1.41 16.51
CA ASN A 148 -16.65 -1.27 17.31
C ASN A 148 -17.91 -1.37 16.41
N ASP A 149 -19.09 -1.23 17.00
CA ASP A 149 -20.37 -1.30 16.29
C ASP A 149 -20.56 -0.20 15.22
N LYS A 150 -19.73 0.87 15.25
CA LYS A 150 -19.70 1.92 14.23
C LYS A 150 -18.69 1.62 13.12
N GLU A 151 -18.09 0.45 13.16
CA GLU A 151 -17.02 0.02 12.23
C GLU A 151 -15.78 0.94 12.29
N GLU A 152 -15.53 1.53 13.45
CA GLU A 152 -14.33 2.32 13.78
C GLU A 152 -13.43 1.48 14.70
N ILE A 153 -12.11 1.74 14.69
CA ILE A 153 -11.19 1.04 15.61
C ILE A 153 -11.69 1.16 17.05
N ASP A 154 -11.91 0.02 17.72
CA ASP A 154 -12.27 -0.02 19.12
C ASP A 154 -11.03 0.19 20.01
N TYR A 155 -10.70 1.47 20.18
CA TYR A 155 -9.53 1.86 20.97
C TYR A 155 -9.64 1.43 22.44
N ASP A 156 -10.84 1.41 23.02
CA ASP A 156 -11.05 1.00 24.41
C ASP A 156 -10.83 -0.51 24.58
N ALA A 157 -11.31 -1.33 23.64
CA ALA A 157 -11.04 -2.75 23.64
C ALA A 157 -9.55 -3.04 23.34
N MET A 158 -8.93 -2.29 22.46
CA MET A 158 -7.49 -2.42 22.16
C MET A 158 -6.66 -2.15 23.42
N GLU A 159 -6.97 -1.07 24.16
CA GLU A 159 -6.28 -0.70 25.41
C GLU A 159 -6.44 -1.78 26.49
N ARG A 160 -7.67 -2.26 26.74
CA ARG A 160 -7.92 -3.37 27.68
C ARG A 160 -7.11 -4.61 27.34
N LYS A 161 -7.17 -5.04 26.07
CA LYS A 161 -6.43 -6.22 25.59
C LYS A 161 -4.92 -6.05 25.71
N ALA A 162 -4.39 -4.83 25.48
CA ALA A 162 -2.98 -4.55 25.65
C ALA A 162 -2.53 -4.69 27.11
N HIS A 163 -3.31 -4.16 28.05
CA HIS A 163 -3.01 -4.30 29.49
C HIS A 163 -3.09 -5.74 29.98
N GLU A 164 -4.04 -6.53 29.45
CA GLU A 164 -4.22 -7.95 29.81
C GLU A 164 -3.10 -8.83 29.25
N SER A 165 -2.75 -8.63 27.97
CA SER A 165 -1.81 -9.51 27.26
C SER A 165 -0.36 -9.05 27.31
N LYS A 166 -0.09 -7.78 27.63
CA LYS A 166 1.24 -7.16 27.69
C LYS A 166 2.11 -7.52 26.49
N PRO A 167 1.67 -7.18 25.26
CA PRO A 167 2.42 -7.50 24.07
C PRO A 167 3.79 -6.80 24.07
N LYS A 168 4.79 -7.42 23.48
CA LYS A 168 6.11 -6.78 23.28
C LYS A 168 6.11 -5.79 22.12
N LEU A 169 5.18 -5.96 21.19
CA LEU A 169 5.03 -5.08 20.03
C LEU A 169 3.55 -4.85 19.74
N ILE A 170 3.18 -3.60 19.55
CA ILE A 170 1.85 -3.18 19.08
C ILE A 170 2.01 -2.62 17.67
N ILE A 171 1.22 -3.15 16.71
CA ILE A 171 1.21 -2.74 15.31
C ILE A 171 -0.07 -1.96 15.04
N ALA A 172 0.05 -0.68 14.67
CA ALA A 172 -1.03 0.08 14.06
C ALA A 172 -0.84 0.15 12.54
N GLY A 173 -1.93 0.25 11.82
CA GLY A 173 -1.96 0.27 10.34
C GLY A 173 -2.93 -0.75 9.79
N ALA A 174 -3.40 -0.50 8.58
CA ALA A 174 -4.41 -1.33 7.96
C ALA A 174 -4.30 -1.34 6.44
N SER A 175 -4.81 -2.41 5.81
CA SER A 175 -4.91 -2.57 4.36
C SER A 175 -6.29 -2.19 3.82
N ALA A 176 -7.31 -2.18 4.68
CA ALA A 176 -8.70 -2.00 4.28
C ALA A 176 -9.52 -1.21 5.34
N TYR A 177 -8.92 -0.18 5.91
CA TYR A 177 -9.59 0.71 6.85
C TYR A 177 -9.67 2.13 6.26
N SER A 178 -10.87 2.67 6.20
CA SER A 178 -11.16 3.92 5.47
C SER A 178 -10.92 5.19 6.28
N LEU A 179 -10.92 5.10 7.61
CA LEU A 179 -10.88 6.28 8.49
C LEU A 179 -9.46 6.63 8.94
N ARG A 180 -9.34 7.74 9.64
CA ARG A 180 -8.07 8.14 10.26
C ARG A 180 -7.76 7.26 11.45
N ILE A 181 -6.46 6.99 11.65
CA ILE A 181 -5.94 6.24 12.79
C ILE A 181 -5.36 7.24 13.79
N ASP A 182 -5.75 7.10 15.05
CA ASP A 182 -5.20 7.88 16.17
C ASP A 182 -3.90 7.22 16.66
N PHE A 183 -2.79 7.62 16.05
CA PHE A 183 -1.48 7.09 16.41
C PHE A 183 -1.01 7.53 17.80
N GLU A 184 -1.47 8.67 18.30
CA GLU A 184 -1.11 9.16 19.63
C GLU A 184 -1.71 8.26 20.72
N ARG A 185 -2.96 7.84 20.54
CA ARG A 185 -3.61 6.92 21.47
C ARG A 185 -2.92 5.55 21.49
N PHE A 186 -2.55 5.01 20.33
CA PHE A 186 -1.73 3.78 20.26
C PHE A 186 -0.40 3.93 20.97
N ALA A 187 0.31 5.05 20.76
CA ALA A 187 1.61 5.31 21.38
C ALA A 187 1.51 5.37 22.91
N LYS A 188 0.45 6.00 23.44
CA LYS A 188 0.19 6.03 24.87
C LYS A 188 0.02 4.60 25.44
N VAL A 189 -0.84 3.80 24.82
CA VAL A 189 -1.09 2.42 25.26
C VAL A 189 0.20 1.59 25.19
N ALA A 190 0.97 1.68 24.10
CA ALA A 190 2.23 0.96 23.96
C ALA A 190 3.22 1.33 25.06
N LYS A 191 3.33 2.61 25.39
CA LYS A 191 4.17 3.11 26.49
C LYS A 191 3.71 2.57 27.84
N ASP A 192 2.40 2.57 28.10
CA ASP A 192 1.82 2.13 29.38
C ASP A 192 2.06 0.64 29.65
N VAL A 193 2.11 -0.20 28.59
CA VAL A 193 2.39 -1.64 28.71
C VAL A 193 3.86 -2.01 28.45
N GLY A 194 4.71 -1.06 28.09
CA GLY A 194 6.15 -1.28 27.81
C GLY A 194 6.42 -1.96 26.47
N ALA A 195 5.52 -1.82 25.49
CA ALA A 195 5.65 -2.38 24.15
C ALA A 195 6.39 -1.44 23.20
N ILE A 196 7.07 -2.00 22.20
CA ILE A 196 7.53 -1.25 21.03
C ILE A 196 6.27 -0.86 20.21
N PHE A 197 6.17 0.41 19.85
CA PHE A 197 5.10 0.88 18.97
C PHE A 197 5.58 0.96 17.52
N MET A 198 5.00 0.10 16.68
CA MET A 198 5.25 0.03 15.26
C MET A 198 4.03 0.50 14.48
N VAL A 199 4.24 1.31 13.45
CA VAL A 199 3.19 1.67 12.49
C VAL A 199 3.55 1.18 11.09
N ASP A 200 2.71 0.35 10.51
CA ASP A 200 2.73 0.03 9.08
C ASP A 200 1.86 1.04 8.34
N MET A 201 2.49 2.08 7.79
CA MET A 201 1.79 3.15 7.06
C MET A 201 1.65 2.89 5.57
N ALA A 202 1.94 1.68 5.09
CA ALA A 202 2.08 1.35 3.66
C ALA A 202 0.93 1.87 2.78
N HIS A 203 -0.32 1.74 3.23
CA HIS A 203 -1.47 2.26 2.48
C HIS A 203 -1.55 3.78 2.48
N TYR A 204 -1.22 4.42 3.59
CA TYR A 204 -1.42 5.86 3.81
C TYR A 204 -0.17 6.70 3.52
N ALA A 205 0.97 6.07 3.19
CA ALA A 205 2.28 6.74 3.08
C ALA A 205 2.28 7.96 2.16
N GLY A 206 1.60 7.91 1.01
CA GLY A 206 1.48 9.06 0.12
C GLY A 206 0.69 10.22 0.72
N LEU A 207 -0.42 9.91 1.41
CA LEU A 207 -1.25 10.90 2.10
C LEU A 207 -0.49 11.56 3.26
N ILE A 208 0.29 10.75 4.01
CA ILE A 208 1.14 11.23 5.11
C ILE A 208 2.26 12.13 4.56
N ALA A 209 2.94 11.70 3.48
CA ALA A 209 3.98 12.48 2.81
C ALA A 209 3.48 13.86 2.35
N ALA A 210 2.23 13.93 1.93
CA ALA A 210 1.59 15.18 1.51
C ALA A 210 1.02 16.03 2.67
N GLY A 211 1.07 15.53 3.91
CA GLY A 211 0.52 16.20 5.09
C GLY A 211 -1.01 16.27 5.12
N VAL A 212 -1.70 15.32 4.46
CA VAL A 212 -3.18 15.27 4.41
C VAL A 212 -3.77 14.10 5.20
N TYR A 213 -2.93 13.34 5.90
CA TYR A 213 -3.29 12.27 6.84
C TYR A 213 -2.36 12.34 8.05
N PRO A 214 -2.77 11.90 9.26
CA PRO A 214 -1.93 11.93 10.46
C PRO A 214 -0.57 11.26 10.24
N ASN A 215 0.51 11.93 10.67
CA ASN A 215 1.88 11.40 10.57
C ASN A 215 2.21 10.55 11.82
N PRO A 216 2.52 9.24 11.68
CA PRO A 216 2.87 8.40 12.81
C PRO A 216 4.29 8.61 13.35
N VAL A 217 5.20 9.20 12.56
CA VAL A 217 6.64 9.27 12.89
C VAL A 217 6.93 9.92 14.24
N PRO A 218 6.25 11.02 14.65
CA PRO A 218 6.47 11.60 15.97
C PRO A 218 6.05 10.69 17.14
N HIS A 219 5.14 9.76 16.91
CA HIS A 219 4.52 8.93 17.95
C HIS A 219 5.12 7.54 18.03
N ALA A 220 5.48 6.93 16.89
CA ALA A 220 5.97 5.56 16.81
C ALA A 220 7.47 5.43 17.12
N ASP A 221 7.87 4.27 17.59
CA ASP A 221 9.29 3.89 17.68
C ASP A 221 9.83 3.55 16.30
N ILE A 222 9.03 2.85 15.51
CA ILE A 222 9.35 2.39 14.16
C ILE A 222 8.15 2.54 13.25
N VAL A 223 8.39 3.01 12.03
CA VAL A 223 7.38 3.10 10.99
C VAL A 223 7.86 2.36 9.75
N THR A 224 7.08 1.41 9.28
CA THR A 224 7.35 0.69 8.03
C THR A 224 6.42 1.15 6.92
N SER A 225 6.85 0.99 5.69
CA SER A 225 6.01 1.24 4.53
C SER A 225 6.45 0.45 3.30
N THR A 226 5.53 0.28 2.36
CA THR A 226 5.86 0.05 0.96
C THR A 226 6.10 1.37 0.25
N THR A 227 6.77 1.31 -0.91
CA THR A 227 7.04 2.51 -1.73
C THR A 227 6.11 2.66 -2.93
N HIS A 228 5.34 1.62 -3.29
CA HIS A 228 4.63 1.49 -4.57
C HIS A 228 3.10 1.70 -4.53
N LYS A 229 2.52 2.03 -3.36
CA LYS A 229 1.07 2.27 -3.22
C LYS A 229 0.76 3.77 -3.41
N SER A 230 0.12 4.40 -2.44
CA SER A 230 -0.17 5.84 -2.50
C SER A 230 1.08 6.72 -2.62
N LEU A 231 2.26 6.24 -2.22
CA LEU A 231 3.55 6.95 -2.38
C LEU A 231 4.07 6.96 -3.83
N ARG A 232 3.52 6.12 -4.71
CA ARG A 232 3.76 6.13 -6.18
C ARG A 232 5.20 5.84 -6.62
N GLY A 233 5.96 5.11 -5.83
CA GLY A 233 7.34 4.70 -6.14
C GLY A 233 7.46 3.30 -6.74
N PRO A 234 8.71 2.78 -6.84
CA PRO A 234 8.96 1.42 -7.27
C PRO A 234 8.47 0.42 -6.23
N ARG A 235 8.28 -0.85 -6.61
CA ARG A 235 7.99 -1.92 -5.64
C ARG A 235 9.18 -2.09 -4.71
N GLY A 236 8.93 -1.94 -3.41
CA GLY A 236 9.95 -2.01 -2.36
C GLY A 236 9.38 -1.67 -1.00
N GLY A 237 10.21 -1.68 0.03
CA GLY A 237 9.90 -1.29 1.39
C GLY A 237 10.87 -0.26 1.95
N ILE A 238 10.49 0.39 3.05
CA ILE A 238 11.31 1.29 3.86
C ILE A 238 11.00 1.08 5.33
N ILE A 239 11.96 1.43 6.17
CA ILE A 239 11.79 1.52 7.62
C ILE A 239 12.29 2.88 8.08
N LEU A 240 11.46 3.61 8.79
CA LEU A 240 11.79 4.85 9.50
C LEU A 240 11.83 4.55 10.98
N MET A 241 12.74 5.17 11.71
CA MET A 241 12.91 4.86 13.13
C MET A 241 13.51 6.02 13.92
N LYS A 242 13.29 5.99 15.23
CA LYS A 242 14.04 6.83 16.17
C LYS A 242 15.50 6.38 16.19
N ALA A 243 16.44 7.33 16.40
CA ALA A 243 17.87 7.11 16.31
C ALA A 243 18.38 5.91 17.16
N GLN A 244 17.78 5.69 18.33
CA GLN A 244 18.15 4.59 19.23
C GLN A 244 17.94 3.19 18.64
N HIS A 245 17.10 3.03 17.62
CA HIS A 245 16.74 1.76 17.00
C HIS A 245 17.53 1.47 15.70
N GLU A 246 18.27 2.45 15.19
CA GLU A 246 18.97 2.36 13.90
C GLU A 246 19.88 1.13 13.80
N LYS A 247 20.73 0.93 14.81
CA LYS A 247 21.68 -0.19 14.81
C LYS A 247 20.98 -1.55 14.78
N ALA A 248 19.91 -1.71 15.56
CA ALA A 248 19.17 -2.97 15.62
C ALA A 248 18.45 -3.27 14.29
N ILE A 249 17.80 -2.28 13.72
CA ILE A 249 17.10 -2.42 12.42
C ILE A 249 18.10 -2.66 11.29
N ASN A 250 19.18 -1.91 11.22
CA ASN A 250 20.19 -2.09 10.17
C ASN A 250 20.81 -3.49 10.24
N SER A 251 21.10 -3.99 11.45
CA SER A 251 21.59 -5.36 11.65
C SER A 251 20.56 -6.43 11.30
N ALA A 252 19.28 -6.17 11.54
CA ALA A 252 18.20 -7.09 11.19
C ALA A 252 17.97 -7.16 9.67
N ILE A 253 18.13 -6.05 8.95
CA ILE A 253 18.09 -6.05 7.49
C ILE A 253 19.33 -6.75 6.94
N PHE A 254 20.52 -6.26 7.26
CA PHE A 254 21.75 -6.86 6.80
C PHE A 254 22.74 -7.02 7.98
N PRO A 255 23.25 -8.25 8.25
CA PRO A 255 23.07 -9.48 7.47
C PRO A 255 21.88 -10.36 7.92
N GLY A 256 20.95 -9.85 8.76
CA GLY A 256 19.95 -10.68 9.44
C GLY A 256 18.93 -11.32 8.51
N LEU A 257 18.32 -10.56 7.61
CA LEU A 257 17.20 -10.99 6.76
C LEU A 257 17.56 -10.99 5.27
N GLN A 258 18.35 -10.03 4.82
CA GLN A 258 18.70 -9.81 3.42
C GLN A 258 20.20 -9.87 3.21
N GLY A 259 20.64 -10.15 1.96
CA GLY A 259 22.00 -10.01 1.46
C GLY A 259 22.16 -8.71 0.67
N GLY A 260 22.66 -8.81 -0.58
CA GLY A 260 22.89 -7.65 -1.45
C GLY A 260 21.62 -6.84 -1.73
N PRO A 261 21.63 -5.53 -1.47
CA PRO A 261 20.50 -4.67 -1.72
C PRO A 261 20.27 -4.47 -3.23
N LEU A 262 19.03 -4.21 -3.62
CA LEU A 262 18.63 -3.95 -5.01
C LEU A 262 18.92 -2.49 -5.36
N MET A 263 20.16 -2.17 -5.78
CA MET A 263 20.60 -0.79 -5.96
C MET A 263 19.84 -0.03 -7.04
N HIS A 264 19.37 -0.71 -8.09
CA HIS A 264 18.49 -0.14 -9.12
C HIS A 264 17.11 0.25 -8.56
N VAL A 265 16.56 -0.54 -7.63
CA VAL A 265 15.31 -0.20 -6.94
C VAL A 265 15.52 0.94 -5.93
N ILE A 266 16.65 0.96 -5.21
CA ILE A 266 17.01 2.05 -4.29
C ILE A 266 17.14 3.38 -5.05
N ALA A 267 17.79 3.37 -6.22
CA ALA A 267 17.84 4.54 -7.09
C ALA A 267 16.44 4.99 -7.52
N ALA A 268 15.56 4.06 -7.88
CA ALA A 268 14.17 4.36 -8.22
C ALA A 268 13.37 4.92 -7.01
N LYS A 269 13.63 4.42 -5.78
CA LYS A 269 13.10 5.02 -4.55
C LYS A 269 13.57 6.46 -4.39
N ALA A 270 14.86 6.74 -4.63
CA ALA A 270 15.40 8.10 -4.56
C ALA A 270 14.71 9.05 -5.55
N VAL A 271 14.41 8.58 -6.78
CA VAL A 271 13.64 9.35 -7.77
C VAL A 271 12.23 9.62 -7.28
N ALA A 272 11.50 8.58 -6.85
CA ALA A 272 10.14 8.72 -6.34
C ALA A 272 10.04 9.65 -5.12
N PHE A 273 11.01 9.60 -4.22
CA PHE A 273 11.05 10.50 -3.06
C PHE A 273 11.33 11.95 -3.47
N LYS A 274 12.10 12.17 -4.55
CA LYS A 274 12.26 13.51 -5.11
C LYS A 274 10.95 14.05 -5.68
N GLU A 275 10.17 13.20 -6.35
CA GLU A 275 8.83 13.56 -6.84
C GLU A 275 7.87 13.83 -5.67
N ALA A 276 7.92 13.03 -4.58
CA ALA A 276 7.07 13.21 -3.42
C ALA A 276 7.37 14.50 -2.61
N LEU A 277 8.58 15.05 -2.74
CA LEU A 277 8.97 16.34 -2.16
C LEU A 277 8.46 17.54 -2.97
N ALA A 278 7.99 17.34 -4.19
CA ALA A 278 7.50 18.43 -5.04
C ALA A 278 6.08 18.88 -4.60
N PRO A 279 5.77 20.18 -4.73
CA PRO A 279 4.45 20.72 -4.36
C PRO A 279 3.28 20.04 -5.07
N GLU A 280 3.48 19.59 -6.30
CA GLU A 280 2.51 18.90 -7.14
C GLU A 280 2.05 17.57 -6.51
N PHE A 281 2.91 16.92 -5.73
CA PHE A 281 2.55 15.70 -5.03
C PHE A 281 1.48 15.93 -3.97
N LYS A 282 1.51 17.08 -3.29
CA LYS A 282 0.46 17.46 -2.33
C LYS A 282 -0.87 17.69 -3.04
N ILE A 283 -0.87 18.37 -4.18
CA ILE A 283 -2.07 18.60 -5.00
C ILE A 283 -2.65 17.25 -5.47
N TYR A 284 -1.79 16.34 -5.92
CA TYR A 284 -2.18 14.98 -6.30
C TYR A 284 -2.86 14.24 -5.16
N GLN A 285 -2.28 14.23 -3.96
CA GLN A 285 -2.84 13.51 -2.81
C GLN A 285 -4.14 14.15 -2.28
N GLN A 286 -4.29 15.46 -2.40
CA GLN A 286 -5.56 16.13 -2.12
C GLN A 286 -6.65 15.66 -3.09
N GLN A 287 -6.32 15.52 -4.37
CA GLN A 287 -7.26 15.00 -5.38
C GLN A 287 -7.58 13.51 -5.14
N VAL A 288 -6.61 12.71 -4.67
CA VAL A 288 -6.85 11.31 -4.26
C VAL A 288 -7.95 11.23 -3.20
N LEU A 289 -7.90 12.09 -2.18
CA LEU A 289 -8.92 12.16 -1.13
C LEU A 289 -10.27 12.68 -1.65
N ALA A 290 -10.26 13.70 -2.51
CA ALA A 290 -11.48 14.23 -3.11
C ALA A 290 -12.19 13.14 -3.94
N ASN A 291 -11.45 12.45 -4.81
CA ASN A 291 -11.98 11.36 -5.62
C ASN A 291 -12.56 10.23 -4.75
N ALA A 292 -11.91 9.88 -3.65
CA ALA A 292 -12.39 8.84 -2.73
C ALA A 292 -13.74 9.22 -2.10
N ARG A 293 -13.88 10.47 -1.64
CA ARG A 293 -15.13 10.96 -1.07
C ARG A 293 -16.26 10.97 -2.10
N ILE A 294 -15.99 11.49 -3.30
CA ILE A 294 -16.99 11.55 -4.39
C ILE A 294 -17.45 10.17 -4.79
N ILE A 295 -16.54 9.18 -4.89
CA ILE A 295 -16.91 7.80 -5.20
C ILE A 295 -17.78 7.23 -4.07
N ALA A 296 -17.39 7.40 -2.80
CA ALA A 296 -18.15 6.91 -1.65
C ALA A 296 -19.56 7.52 -1.59
N GLU A 297 -19.68 8.84 -1.75
CA GLU A 297 -20.96 9.56 -1.76
C GLU A 297 -21.84 9.10 -2.92
N THR A 298 -21.30 9.01 -4.13
CA THR A 298 -22.06 8.59 -5.32
C THR A 298 -22.53 7.14 -5.21
N LEU A 299 -21.70 6.22 -4.70
CA LEU A 299 -22.11 4.84 -4.47
C LEU A 299 -23.20 4.75 -3.40
N THR A 300 -23.15 5.60 -2.37
CA THR A 300 -24.22 5.70 -1.35
C THR A 300 -25.52 6.21 -1.96
N GLU A 301 -25.47 7.25 -2.79
CA GLU A 301 -26.62 7.77 -3.56
C GLU A 301 -27.24 6.68 -4.45
N ARG A 302 -26.43 5.75 -4.96
CA ARG A 302 -26.84 4.59 -5.77
C ARG A 302 -27.29 3.37 -4.93
N GLY A 303 -27.46 3.55 -3.61
CA GLY A 303 -27.98 2.54 -2.69
C GLY A 303 -26.98 1.46 -2.27
N LEU A 304 -25.68 1.72 -2.40
CA LEU A 304 -24.61 0.88 -1.86
C LEU A 304 -24.17 1.37 -0.48
N ARG A 305 -23.86 0.47 0.44
CA ARG A 305 -23.39 0.81 1.77
C ARG A 305 -21.85 0.92 1.79
N ILE A 306 -21.33 2.05 2.23
CA ILE A 306 -19.92 2.21 2.55
C ILE A 306 -19.70 1.76 4.00
N VAL A 307 -18.74 0.88 4.24
CA VAL A 307 -18.33 0.48 5.59
C VAL A 307 -17.84 1.71 6.35
N SER A 308 -18.22 1.88 7.59
CA SER A 308 -18.03 3.07 8.43
C SER A 308 -18.80 4.33 7.93
N GLY A 309 -19.68 4.19 6.94
CA GLY A 309 -20.50 5.26 6.37
C GLY A 309 -19.76 6.32 5.56
N ARG A 310 -18.41 6.31 5.57
CA ARG A 310 -17.58 7.35 4.94
C ARG A 310 -16.15 6.87 4.68
N THR A 311 -15.39 7.66 3.94
CA THR A 311 -13.93 7.52 3.87
C THR A 311 -13.23 8.83 4.21
N GLU A 312 -12.13 8.73 4.94
CA GLU A 312 -11.21 9.81 5.31
C GLU A 312 -9.81 9.58 4.72
N SER A 313 -9.69 8.57 3.84
CA SER A 313 -8.45 8.18 3.19
C SER A 313 -8.66 7.93 1.69
N HIS A 314 -7.73 7.22 1.05
CA HIS A 314 -7.79 6.85 -0.37
C HIS A 314 -8.56 5.56 -0.64
N VAL A 315 -9.02 4.87 0.40
CA VAL A 315 -9.63 3.53 0.32
C VAL A 315 -11.01 3.53 0.95
N MET A 316 -11.91 2.74 0.39
CA MET A 316 -13.21 2.43 0.97
C MET A 316 -13.56 0.96 0.78
N LEU A 317 -14.35 0.42 1.71
CA LEU A 317 -14.99 -0.88 1.58
C LEU A 317 -16.46 -0.66 1.23
N VAL A 318 -16.95 -1.39 0.24
CA VAL A 318 -18.34 -1.36 -0.22
C VAL A 318 -19.00 -2.68 0.11
N ASP A 319 -20.08 -2.62 0.88
CA ASP A 319 -20.92 -3.77 1.22
C ASP A 319 -21.91 -4.03 0.08
N LEU A 320 -21.87 -5.23 -0.48
CA LEU A 320 -22.66 -5.63 -1.64
C LEU A 320 -23.94 -6.41 -1.28
N ARG A 321 -24.19 -6.67 0.00
CA ARG A 321 -25.34 -7.47 0.44
C ARG A 321 -26.66 -6.89 -0.01
N ALA A 322 -26.79 -5.56 -0.05
CA ALA A 322 -27.99 -4.88 -0.54
C ALA A 322 -28.27 -5.12 -2.03
N LYS A 323 -27.26 -5.49 -2.81
CA LYS A 323 -27.38 -5.83 -4.23
C LYS A 323 -27.54 -7.33 -4.49
N GLY A 324 -27.48 -8.17 -3.45
CA GLY A 324 -27.60 -9.63 -3.57
C GLY A 324 -26.49 -10.28 -4.40
N ILE A 325 -25.28 -9.69 -4.39
CA ILE A 325 -24.10 -10.16 -5.13
C ILE A 325 -22.92 -10.32 -4.19
N THR A 326 -22.08 -11.31 -4.43
CA THR A 326 -20.86 -11.54 -3.65
C THR A 326 -19.69 -10.69 -4.16
N GLY A 327 -18.66 -10.49 -3.32
CA GLY A 327 -17.44 -9.80 -3.73
C GLY A 327 -16.75 -10.50 -4.91
N LYS A 328 -16.75 -11.85 -4.94
CA LYS A 328 -16.20 -12.64 -6.03
C LYS A 328 -16.91 -12.41 -7.37
N GLU A 329 -18.24 -12.36 -7.34
CA GLU A 329 -19.05 -12.07 -8.55
C GLU A 329 -18.81 -10.63 -9.00
N ALA A 330 -18.82 -9.65 -8.08
CA ALA A 330 -18.55 -8.25 -8.39
C ALA A 330 -17.16 -8.03 -9.00
N GLU A 331 -16.12 -8.67 -8.44
CA GLU A 331 -14.76 -8.64 -9.00
C GLU A 331 -14.74 -9.12 -10.46
N ALA A 332 -15.44 -10.20 -10.77
CA ALA A 332 -15.50 -10.77 -12.11
C ALA A 332 -16.26 -9.86 -13.11
N VAL A 333 -17.45 -9.38 -12.76
CA VAL A 333 -18.27 -8.58 -13.69
C VAL A 333 -17.72 -7.16 -13.88
N LEU A 334 -17.15 -6.54 -12.85
CA LEU A 334 -16.47 -5.25 -12.97
C LEU A 334 -15.18 -5.39 -13.79
N GLY A 335 -14.42 -6.48 -13.61
CA GLY A 335 -13.28 -6.79 -14.46
C GLY A 335 -13.63 -6.95 -15.92
N ALA A 336 -14.77 -7.61 -16.24
CA ALA A 336 -15.29 -7.72 -17.60
C ALA A 336 -15.70 -6.36 -18.19
N ALA A 337 -16.06 -5.40 -17.34
CA ALA A 337 -16.36 -4.02 -17.73
C ALA A 337 -15.12 -3.11 -17.74
N HIS A 338 -13.91 -3.65 -17.64
CA HIS A 338 -12.62 -2.93 -17.57
C HIS A 338 -12.50 -2.01 -16.34
N MET A 339 -13.08 -2.40 -15.22
CA MET A 339 -12.88 -1.77 -13.92
C MET A 339 -12.24 -2.78 -12.95
N THR A 340 -10.97 -2.58 -12.63
CA THR A 340 -10.17 -3.52 -11.84
C THR A 340 -10.29 -3.21 -10.36
N ILE A 341 -10.89 -4.13 -9.59
CA ILE A 341 -11.06 -4.06 -8.13
C ILE A 341 -10.60 -5.37 -7.50
N ASN A 342 -10.62 -5.44 -6.17
CA ASN A 342 -10.52 -6.72 -5.47
C ASN A 342 -11.70 -6.96 -4.53
N LYS A 343 -12.15 -8.22 -4.45
CA LYS A 343 -13.06 -8.66 -3.39
C LYS A 343 -12.41 -8.47 -2.03
N ASN A 344 -13.21 -8.13 -1.03
CA ASN A 344 -12.74 -7.92 0.34
C ASN A 344 -13.84 -8.28 1.35
N ALA A 345 -13.45 -8.93 2.43
CA ALA A 345 -14.38 -9.14 3.54
C ALA A 345 -14.81 -7.80 4.15
N ILE A 346 -16.04 -7.75 4.59
CA ILE A 346 -16.58 -6.65 5.42
C ILE A 346 -16.58 -7.06 6.89
N PRO A 347 -16.69 -6.13 7.86
CA PRO A 347 -16.85 -6.49 9.26
C PRO A 347 -18.02 -7.44 9.48
N ASN A 348 -17.80 -8.52 10.24
CA ASN A 348 -18.78 -9.59 10.47
C ASN A 348 -19.32 -10.23 9.16
N ASP A 349 -18.44 -10.43 8.21
CA ASP A 349 -18.79 -10.98 6.90
C ASP A 349 -19.37 -12.40 7.03
N PRO A 350 -20.59 -12.68 6.54
CA PRO A 350 -21.17 -14.04 6.58
C PRO A 350 -20.53 -14.99 5.57
N GLU A 351 -19.81 -14.46 4.57
CA GLU A 351 -19.21 -15.26 3.50
C GLU A 351 -17.79 -15.72 3.84
N LYS A 352 -17.35 -16.79 3.16
CA LYS A 352 -15.97 -17.29 3.31
C LYS A 352 -14.96 -16.30 2.70
N PRO A 353 -13.70 -16.27 3.18
CA PRO A 353 -12.68 -15.33 2.70
C PRO A 353 -12.42 -15.31 1.19
N MET A 354 -12.67 -16.43 0.49
CA MET A 354 -12.51 -16.51 -0.98
C MET A 354 -13.74 -16.05 -1.77
N VAL A 355 -14.85 -15.74 -1.09
CA VAL A 355 -16.13 -15.28 -1.68
C VAL A 355 -16.36 -13.82 -1.33
N THR A 356 -16.40 -13.50 -0.05
CA THR A 356 -16.64 -12.19 0.57
C THR A 356 -17.99 -11.55 0.21
N SER A 357 -18.45 -10.64 1.05
CA SER A 357 -19.67 -9.85 0.83
C SER A 357 -19.39 -8.42 0.37
N GLY A 358 -18.11 -8.07 0.18
CA GLY A 358 -17.73 -6.72 -0.19
C GLY A 358 -16.60 -6.66 -1.20
N VAL A 359 -16.33 -5.44 -1.63
CA VAL A 359 -15.18 -5.08 -2.46
C VAL A 359 -14.44 -3.90 -1.87
N ARG A 360 -13.14 -3.82 -2.16
CA ARG A 360 -12.30 -2.70 -1.78
C ARG A 360 -12.02 -1.84 -3.01
N ILE A 361 -12.20 -0.54 -2.88
CA ILE A 361 -12.00 0.46 -3.92
C ILE A 361 -11.00 1.49 -3.41
N GLY A 362 -10.07 1.90 -4.26
CA GLY A 362 -9.09 2.94 -3.98
C GLY A 362 -8.89 3.89 -5.16
N THR A 363 -8.35 5.06 -4.88
CA THR A 363 -8.29 6.17 -5.84
C THR A 363 -6.89 6.63 -6.28
N PRO A 364 -5.77 6.08 -5.79
CA PRO A 364 -4.45 6.56 -6.21
C PRO A 364 -4.19 6.43 -7.70
N ALA A 365 -4.45 5.25 -8.29
CA ALA A 365 -4.14 4.97 -9.70
C ALA A 365 -4.99 5.82 -10.65
N LEU A 366 -6.32 5.86 -10.45
CA LEU A 366 -7.20 6.69 -11.29
C LEU A 366 -6.86 8.19 -11.19
N THR A 367 -6.40 8.66 -10.03
CA THR A 367 -5.96 10.05 -9.86
C THR A 367 -4.63 10.30 -10.57
N THR A 368 -3.70 9.34 -10.56
CA THR A 368 -2.43 9.43 -11.31
C THR A 368 -2.67 9.56 -12.81
N ARG A 369 -3.66 8.86 -13.37
CA ARG A 369 -4.01 9.02 -14.80
C ARG A 369 -4.76 10.32 -15.11
N GLY A 370 -5.07 11.16 -14.11
CA GLY A 370 -5.63 12.50 -14.29
C GLY A 370 -7.13 12.64 -14.01
N PHE A 371 -7.79 11.62 -13.47
CA PHE A 371 -9.20 11.72 -13.08
C PHE A 371 -9.39 12.70 -11.93
N LYS A 372 -10.42 13.53 -12.06
CA LYS A 372 -10.87 14.49 -11.06
C LYS A 372 -12.32 14.23 -10.68
N ASP A 373 -12.96 15.18 -10.05
CA ASP A 373 -14.31 15.08 -9.49
C ASP A 373 -15.37 14.53 -10.46
N VAL A 374 -15.33 14.99 -11.72
CA VAL A 374 -16.27 14.56 -12.77
C VAL A 374 -16.03 13.10 -13.12
N GLU A 375 -14.80 12.71 -13.38
CA GLU A 375 -14.43 11.35 -13.77
C GLU A 375 -14.62 10.38 -12.59
N ALA A 376 -14.38 10.82 -11.35
CA ALA A 376 -14.64 10.04 -10.14
C ALA A 376 -16.13 9.71 -9.99
N ARG A 377 -17.01 10.71 -10.17
CA ARG A 377 -18.47 10.53 -10.17
C ARG A 377 -18.93 9.63 -11.31
N MET A 378 -18.38 9.81 -12.51
CA MET A 378 -18.66 8.93 -13.64
C MET A 378 -18.26 7.48 -13.34
N THR A 379 -17.05 7.26 -12.78
CA THR A 379 -16.56 5.94 -12.40
C THR A 379 -17.49 5.26 -11.40
N ALA A 380 -17.92 5.97 -10.36
CA ALA A 380 -18.86 5.44 -9.37
C ALA A 380 -20.22 5.04 -9.99
N ASN A 381 -20.75 5.85 -10.90
CA ASN A 381 -21.98 5.50 -11.63
C ASN A 381 -21.78 4.27 -12.51
N LEU A 382 -20.66 4.15 -13.23
CA LEU A 382 -20.37 2.97 -14.05
C LEU A 382 -20.24 1.70 -13.21
N ILE A 383 -19.63 1.78 -12.01
CA ILE A 383 -19.60 0.67 -11.04
C ILE A 383 -21.04 0.28 -10.66
N ALA A 384 -21.86 1.24 -10.27
CA ALA A 384 -23.24 0.99 -9.88
C ALA A 384 -24.08 0.42 -11.03
N ASP A 385 -23.90 0.92 -12.26
CA ASP A 385 -24.61 0.41 -13.45
C ASP A 385 -24.35 -1.09 -13.70
N VAL A 386 -23.10 -1.55 -13.49
CA VAL A 386 -22.76 -2.98 -13.57
C VAL A 386 -23.38 -3.76 -12.41
N LEU A 387 -23.28 -3.23 -11.17
CA LEU A 387 -23.77 -3.92 -9.98
C LEU A 387 -25.30 -3.96 -9.87
N ASP A 388 -26.01 -3.05 -10.53
CA ASP A 388 -27.48 -3.08 -10.63
C ASP A 388 -27.98 -4.19 -11.55
N ASN A 389 -27.19 -4.58 -12.57
CA ASN A 389 -27.53 -5.60 -13.56
C ASN A 389 -26.32 -6.53 -13.84
N PRO A 390 -25.80 -7.26 -12.84
CA PRO A 390 -24.51 -7.95 -12.94
C PRO A 390 -24.53 -9.17 -13.87
N ARG A 391 -25.73 -9.65 -14.29
CA ARG A 391 -25.88 -10.80 -15.19
C ARG A 391 -26.26 -10.40 -16.61
N ASP A 392 -26.49 -9.12 -16.86
CA ASP A 392 -26.80 -8.59 -18.19
C ASP A 392 -25.49 -8.29 -18.94
N THR A 393 -25.12 -9.21 -19.83
CA THR A 393 -23.91 -9.09 -20.63
C THR A 393 -23.95 -7.88 -21.59
N ALA A 394 -25.12 -7.51 -22.09
CA ALA A 394 -25.25 -6.33 -22.96
C ALA A 394 -25.01 -5.03 -22.18
N ASN A 395 -25.48 -4.96 -20.93
CA ASN A 395 -25.17 -3.85 -20.03
C ASN A 395 -23.67 -3.79 -19.72
N ILE A 396 -23.04 -4.93 -19.39
CA ILE A 396 -21.59 -5.00 -19.12
C ILE A 396 -20.79 -4.51 -20.33
N ASP A 397 -21.14 -4.93 -21.53
CA ASP A 397 -20.48 -4.51 -22.77
C ASP A 397 -20.69 -3.01 -23.05
N ALA A 398 -21.88 -2.48 -22.80
CA ALA A 398 -22.18 -1.06 -22.93
C ALA A 398 -21.36 -0.22 -21.90
N VAL A 399 -21.24 -0.69 -20.66
CA VAL A 399 -20.39 -0.03 -19.64
C VAL A 399 -18.93 -0.11 -20.03
N ARG A 400 -18.43 -1.26 -20.49
CA ARG A 400 -17.05 -1.41 -20.98
C ARG A 400 -16.72 -0.41 -22.09
N ALA A 401 -17.64 -0.20 -23.03
CA ALA A 401 -17.48 0.80 -24.09
C ALA A 401 -17.34 2.23 -23.52
N LYS A 402 -18.15 2.58 -22.51
CA LYS A 402 -18.04 3.88 -21.81
C LYS A 402 -16.72 4.01 -21.03
N VAL A 403 -16.26 2.95 -20.37
CA VAL A 403 -14.97 2.90 -19.67
C VAL A 403 -13.84 3.14 -20.68
N ASN A 404 -13.82 2.42 -21.80
CA ASN A 404 -12.78 2.59 -22.83
C ASN A 404 -12.78 4.01 -23.43
N ALA A 405 -13.96 4.59 -23.67
CA ALA A 405 -14.08 5.96 -24.15
C ALA A 405 -13.56 6.99 -23.09
N LEU A 406 -13.77 6.71 -21.81
CA LEU A 406 -13.28 7.55 -20.73
C LEU A 406 -11.76 7.43 -20.59
N THR A 407 -11.21 6.22 -20.52
CA THR A 407 -9.78 5.98 -20.36
C THR A 407 -8.95 6.49 -21.53
N ALA A 408 -9.45 6.42 -22.75
CA ALA A 408 -8.77 6.96 -23.95
C ALA A 408 -8.52 8.48 -23.87
N ARG A 409 -9.32 9.22 -23.10
CA ARG A 409 -9.13 10.67 -22.86
C ARG A 409 -8.03 10.96 -21.85
N PHE A 410 -7.64 9.97 -21.05
CA PHE A 410 -6.70 10.09 -19.95
C PHE A 410 -5.66 8.96 -20.01
N PRO A 411 -4.79 8.94 -21.02
CA PRO A 411 -3.73 7.93 -21.09
C PRO A 411 -2.81 8.04 -19.89
N VAL A 412 -2.37 6.90 -19.36
CA VAL A 412 -1.46 6.85 -18.21
C VAL A 412 -0.09 7.36 -18.61
N TYR A 413 0.39 6.88 -19.76
CA TYR A 413 1.68 7.28 -20.34
C TYR A 413 1.47 7.90 -21.72
N LYS A 414 2.16 9.03 -21.95
CA LYS A 414 2.13 9.77 -23.23
C LYS A 414 3.40 9.58 -24.01
#